data_2279ca2e3dec184f4c80ca24a6f563b8
#
_entry.id   2279ca2e3dec184f4c80ca24a6f563b8
#
_cell.length_a   1.000
_cell.length_b   1.000
_cell.length_c   1.000
_cell.angle_alpha   90.00
_cell.angle_beta   90.00
_cell.angle_gamma   90.00
#
_symmetry.space_group_name_H-M   'P 1'
#
loop_
_entity.id
_entity.type
_entity.pdbx_description
1 polymer ?
#
loop_
_entity_poly.entity_id
_entity_poly.type
_entity_poly.pdbx_seq_one_letter_code
_entity_poly.pdbx_strand_id
1 'polypeptide(L)'
;MAKVNIKIEGVPYEVEAGMTILEAAKACGYEIPSLCAFNHGECSKGSCRVCLVEATGARGLVASCVYPVNEGMEITISSPKAVEARRCSVELLLSNHNKNCQQCDKNGKCELLHVAQLVGARDDMYQGEMTPVTVDTLTPSVKRDTSKCILCGRCIERCKNAHGLSVLGFEKRGFKTIVAPAGNRSFANSPCILCGQCVTVCPTGALMEVSEIEKVDAAMKAGKYVVVQTAPAVRAALGEEFGYKIGTPVTGKMVAALRRLGFKKVFDTNFGADLTIMEEATELLTRVKEKGVLPMITSCSPGWVNYAEYYYGDLLPHLSSCKSPHEMFGAILKSYYAEKKGLKPEDVYVVSIMPCVAKKYEKERPELVTDGLKDVDAVLTTRELAKLIKRSGIIFNRLPDEDFDYDIVGDYTGAGVIFGATGGVMEAALRTAAYKLTGKELENVELKEVRGLEGIKEASYNLGGVEVKVAVASGMKNAKVLLDEIREGKSEYQFIEIMGCPGGCVAGGGQPFVKPCFLPNEEDNILDTYKEKRANALYSEDEGRPLRVSHKNPQIIELYEKFLGEPNSHKAHELLHTSYSAKERFKD
;
A
#
# COMPACT_ATOMS: atom_id res chain seq x y z
N MET A 1 13.70 -23.76 -19.14
CA MET A 1 13.50 -22.89 -20.34
C MET A 1 14.71 -23.06 -21.25
N ALA A 2 14.57 -22.80 -22.57
CA ALA A 2 15.72 -22.82 -23.47
C ALA A 2 16.72 -21.74 -23.06
N LYS A 3 18.00 -22.01 -23.22
CA LYS A 3 19.08 -21.07 -22.90
C LYS A 3 19.75 -20.60 -24.18
N VAL A 4 20.33 -19.41 -24.15
CA VAL A 4 21.11 -18.79 -25.23
C VAL A 4 22.43 -18.29 -24.69
N ASN A 5 23.48 -18.38 -25.52
CA ASN A 5 24.80 -17.87 -25.21
C ASN A 5 24.92 -16.44 -25.75
N ILE A 6 25.35 -15.52 -24.90
CA ILE A 6 25.58 -14.12 -25.24
C ILE A 6 26.93 -13.67 -24.69
N LYS A 7 27.42 -12.53 -25.17
CA LYS A 7 28.55 -11.84 -24.54
C LYS A 7 28.11 -10.45 -24.09
N ILE A 8 28.49 -10.08 -22.87
CA ILE A 8 28.30 -8.73 -22.33
C ILE A 8 29.68 -8.16 -22.00
N GLU A 9 30.04 -7.02 -22.56
CA GLU A 9 31.39 -6.44 -22.41
C GLU A 9 32.52 -7.45 -22.74
N GLY A 10 32.30 -8.31 -23.76
CA GLY A 10 33.25 -9.34 -24.16
C GLY A 10 33.27 -10.59 -23.29
N VAL A 11 32.57 -10.63 -22.17
CA VAL A 11 32.48 -11.77 -21.25
C VAL A 11 31.32 -12.69 -21.66
N PRO A 12 31.55 -14.01 -21.84
CA PRO A 12 30.49 -14.95 -22.22
C PRO A 12 29.58 -15.31 -21.04
N TYR A 13 28.27 -15.39 -21.31
CA TYR A 13 27.23 -15.79 -20.36
C TYR A 13 26.20 -16.69 -21.04
N GLU A 14 25.61 -17.59 -20.24
CA GLU A 14 24.44 -18.38 -20.62
C GLU A 14 23.23 -17.82 -19.87
N VAL A 15 22.20 -17.37 -20.62
CA VAL A 15 20.99 -16.75 -20.07
C VAL A 15 19.73 -17.41 -20.62
N GLU A 16 18.58 -17.19 -20.00
CA GLU A 16 17.31 -17.73 -20.48
C GLU A 16 16.87 -17.07 -21.78
N ALA A 17 16.42 -17.87 -22.74
CA ALA A 17 15.86 -17.37 -23.99
C ALA A 17 14.56 -16.56 -23.72
N GLY A 18 14.41 -15.44 -24.44
CA GLY A 18 13.24 -14.58 -24.29
C GLY A 18 13.43 -13.44 -23.28
N MET A 19 14.50 -13.43 -22.50
CA MET A 19 14.86 -12.26 -21.69
C MET A 19 15.13 -11.06 -22.59
N THR A 20 14.85 -9.85 -22.08
CA THR A 20 15.36 -8.61 -22.66
C THR A 20 16.86 -8.45 -22.33
N ILE A 21 17.56 -7.63 -23.10
CA ILE A 21 18.97 -7.31 -22.81
C ILE A 21 19.11 -6.72 -21.40
N LEU A 22 18.15 -5.91 -20.94
CA LEU A 22 18.16 -5.33 -19.60
C LEU A 22 18.06 -6.39 -18.50
N GLU A 23 17.19 -7.39 -18.67
CA GLU A 23 17.02 -8.49 -17.73
C GLU A 23 18.26 -9.41 -17.73
N ALA A 24 18.77 -9.77 -18.90
CA ALA A 24 19.96 -10.57 -19.04
C ALA A 24 21.20 -9.87 -18.43
N ALA A 25 21.39 -8.59 -18.71
CA ALA A 25 22.48 -7.81 -18.11
C ALA A 25 22.41 -7.78 -16.60
N LYS A 26 21.21 -7.57 -16.03
CA LYS A 26 20.99 -7.61 -14.59
C LYS A 26 21.30 -8.97 -14.00
N ALA A 27 20.85 -10.06 -14.63
CA ALA A 27 21.15 -11.44 -14.19
C ALA A 27 22.66 -11.74 -14.21
N CYS A 28 23.40 -11.10 -15.11
CA CYS A 28 24.87 -11.21 -15.21
C CYS A 28 25.64 -10.19 -14.34
N GLY A 29 24.96 -9.42 -13.48
CA GLY A 29 25.60 -8.45 -12.59
C GLY A 29 25.95 -7.09 -13.21
N TYR A 30 25.40 -6.77 -14.40
CA TYR A 30 25.60 -5.47 -15.04
C TYR A 30 24.42 -4.54 -14.77
N GLU A 31 24.72 -3.27 -14.54
CA GLU A 31 23.72 -2.22 -14.37
C GLU A 31 23.56 -1.39 -15.65
N ILE A 32 22.34 -1.37 -16.19
CA ILE A 32 21.97 -0.48 -17.28
C ILE A 32 20.91 0.50 -16.75
N PRO A 33 21.16 1.83 -16.72
CA PRO A 33 20.19 2.79 -16.20
C PRO A 33 18.90 2.79 -17.01
N SER A 34 17.76 2.86 -16.33
CA SER A 34 16.46 2.95 -16.99
C SER A 34 15.47 3.75 -16.14
N LEU A 35 14.48 4.38 -16.78
CA LEU A 35 13.43 5.16 -16.10
C LEU A 35 12.02 4.70 -16.43
N CYS A 36 11.79 4.06 -17.58
CA CYS A 36 10.46 3.55 -17.96
C CYS A 36 10.28 2.06 -17.68
N ALA A 37 11.37 1.29 -17.62
CA ALA A 37 11.28 -0.12 -17.23
C ALA A 37 11.03 -0.25 -15.71
N PHE A 38 10.16 -1.17 -15.35
CA PHE A 38 9.81 -1.48 -13.97
C PHE A 38 9.33 -2.92 -13.87
N ASN A 39 9.82 -3.62 -12.87
CA ASN A 39 9.41 -4.95 -12.45
C ASN A 39 9.09 -5.95 -13.61
N HIS A 40 10.02 -6.82 -13.98
CA HIS A 40 9.85 -7.96 -14.93
C HIS A 40 8.84 -7.71 -16.05
N GLY A 41 9.00 -6.62 -16.82
CA GLY A 41 8.12 -6.30 -17.92
C GLY A 41 6.74 -5.74 -17.53
N GLU A 42 6.42 -5.51 -16.24
CA GLU A 42 5.19 -4.81 -15.85
C GLU A 42 5.05 -3.48 -16.59
N CYS A 43 6.16 -2.78 -16.77
CA CYS A 43 6.26 -1.64 -17.67
C CYS A 43 7.62 -1.65 -18.39
N SER A 44 7.62 -1.85 -19.70
CA SER A 44 8.79 -1.75 -20.57
C SER A 44 8.36 -1.16 -21.90
N LYS A 45 8.34 0.16 -22.01
CA LYS A 45 7.83 0.87 -23.20
C LYS A 45 8.93 1.38 -24.13
N GLY A 46 10.20 1.31 -23.72
CA GLY A 46 11.32 1.85 -24.47
C GLY A 46 11.24 3.38 -24.67
N SER A 47 10.40 4.09 -23.90
CA SER A 47 10.06 5.50 -24.12
C SER A 47 11.14 6.47 -23.64
N CYS A 48 11.83 6.19 -22.53
CA CYS A 48 12.79 7.11 -21.93
C CYS A 48 14.15 7.15 -22.66
N ARG A 49 14.49 6.11 -23.40
CA ARG A 49 15.78 5.95 -24.13
C ARG A 49 17.03 6.03 -23.25
N VAL A 50 16.90 5.84 -21.96
CA VAL A 50 18.01 5.90 -21.00
C VAL A 50 18.77 4.57 -20.93
N CYS A 51 18.22 3.48 -21.44
CA CYS A 51 18.81 2.14 -21.41
C CYS A 51 19.44 1.71 -22.75
N LEU A 52 19.89 2.67 -23.57
CA LEU A 52 20.48 2.40 -24.87
C LEU A 52 21.83 1.67 -24.74
N VAL A 53 22.02 0.62 -25.57
CA VAL A 53 23.24 -0.20 -25.66
C VAL A 53 23.54 -0.52 -27.12
N GLU A 54 24.76 -0.91 -27.43
CA GLU A 54 25.10 -1.55 -28.71
C GLU A 54 24.87 -3.06 -28.62
N ALA A 55 24.32 -3.64 -29.68
CA ALA A 55 24.12 -5.08 -29.80
C ALA A 55 24.43 -5.53 -31.24
N THR A 56 25.11 -6.65 -31.40
CA THR A 56 25.40 -7.22 -32.72
C THR A 56 24.11 -7.55 -33.46
N GLY A 57 24.11 -7.32 -34.79
CA GLY A 57 22.93 -7.50 -35.64
C GLY A 57 21.95 -6.33 -35.63
N ALA A 58 22.09 -5.35 -34.73
CA ALA A 58 21.28 -4.14 -34.72
C ALA A 58 21.88 -3.05 -35.63
N ARG A 59 21.03 -2.27 -36.33
CA ARG A 59 21.47 -1.13 -37.19
C ARG A 59 21.98 0.08 -36.41
N GLY A 60 21.82 0.10 -35.09
CA GLY A 60 22.20 1.20 -34.20
C GLY A 60 21.98 0.83 -32.74
N LEU A 61 21.95 1.84 -31.86
CA LEU A 61 21.66 1.63 -30.46
C LEU A 61 20.25 1.09 -30.26
N VAL A 62 20.10 0.11 -29.39
CA VAL A 62 18.82 -0.50 -29.03
C VAL A 62 18.44 -0.18 -27.58
N ALA A 63 17.14 -0.07 -27.31
CA ALA A 63 16.63 0.08 -25.96
C ALA A 63 16.62 -1.29 -25.28
N SER A 64 17.56 -1.53 -24.38
CA SER A 64 17.78 -2.83 -23.74
C SER A 64 16.53 -3.36 -23.00
N CYS A 65 15.64 -2.50 -22.52
CA CYS A 65 14.44 -2.89 -21.79
C CYS A 65 13.34 -3.53 -22.65
N VAL A 66 13.45 -3.49 -23.98
CA VAL A 66 12.47 -4.06 -24.92
C VAL A 66 13.11 -4.90 -26.02
N TYR A 67 14.42 -4.97 -26.08
CA TYR A 67 15.12 -5.74 -27.12
C TYR A 67 15.49 -7.11 -26.56
N PRO A 68 15.01 -8.22 -27.18
CA PRO A 68 15.29 -9.58 -26.71
C PRO A 68 16.72 -10.01 -26.99
N VAL A 69 17.27 -10.85 -26.13
CA VAL A 69 18.55 -11.53 -26.38
C VAL A 69 18.38 -12.65 -27.40
N ASN A 70 19.42 -12.89 -28.19
CA ASN A 70 19.47 -13.97 -29.17
C ASN A 70 20.81 -14.70 -29.09
N GLU A 71 20.86 -15.94 -29.59
CA GLU A 71 22.08 -16.76 -29.62
C GLU A 71 23.23 -16.02 -30.33
N GLY A 72 24.40 -16.02 -29.70
CA GLY A 72 25.61 -15.37 -30.22
C GLY A 72 25.64 -13.85 -30.17
N MET A 73 24.66 -13.21 -29.50
CA MET A 73 24.60 -11.74 -29.40
C MET A 73 25.75 -11.21 -28.55
N GLU A 74 26.44 -10.18 -29.06
CA GLU A 74 27.43 -9.42 -28.30
C GLU A 74 26.84 -8.04 -27.94
N ILE A 75 26.88 -7.68 -26.65
CA ILE A 75 26.27 -6.48 -26.08
C ILE A 75 27.36 -5.62 -25.46
N THR A 76 27.42 -4.35 -25.88
CA THR A 76 28.35 -3.35 -25.33
C THR A 76 27.57 -2.24 -24.65
N ILE A 77 27.70 -2.15 -23.33
CA ILE A 77 27.02 -1.18 -22.47
C ILE A 77 27.84 0.11 -22.37
N SER A 78 29.16 -0.03 -22.32
CA SER A 78 30.12 1.05 -22.04
C SER A 78 30.62 1.80 -23.29
N SER A 79 30.09 1.50 -24.48
CA SER A 79 30.57 2.19 -25.69
C SER A 79 30.36 3.71 -25.60
N PRO A 80 31.31 4.54 -26.10
CA PRO A 80 31.18 6.00 -26.07
C PRO A 80 29.86 6.49 -26.66
N LYS A 81 29.40 5.84 -27.74
CA LYS A 81 28.15 6.16 -28.41
C LYS A 81 26.94 5.89 -27.55
N ALA A 82 26.90 4.76 -26.80
CA ALA A 82 25.82 4.42 -25.91
C ALA A 82 25.78 5.34 -24.67
N VAL A 83 26.96 5.64 -24.11
CA VAL A 83 27.11 6.55 -22.96
C VAL A 83 26.59 7.96 -23.32
N GLU A 84 27.03 8.50 -24.47
CA GLU A 84 26.62 9.82 -24.97
C GLU A 84 25.11 9.89 -25.23
N ALA A 85 24.56 8.86 -25.89
CA ALA A 85 23.12 8.82 -26.19
C ALA A 85 22.25 8.74 -24.93
N ARG A 86 22.69 8.04 -23.88
CA ARG A 86 22.02 7.99 -22.56
C ARG A 86 22.05 9.36 -21.89
N ARG A 87 23.21 10.02 -21.87
CA ARG A 87 23.37 11.37 -21.31
C ARG A 87 22.44 12.36 -22.01
N CYS A 88 22.47 12.42 -23.32
CA CYS A 88 21.61 13.28 -24.14
C CYS A 88 20.11 13.01 -23.86
N SER A 89 19.70 11.71 -23.72
CA SER A 89 18.32 11.35 -23.40
C SER A 89 17.87 11.90 -22.05
N VAL A 90 18.75 11.87 -21.05
CA VAL A 90 18.44 12.41 -19.72
C VAL A 90 18.40 13.94 -19.73
N GLU A 91 19.31 14.60 -20.43
CA GLU A 91 19.33 16.06 -20.59
C GLU A 91 18.05 16.56 -21.28
N LEU A 92 17.54 15.83 -22.29
CA LEU A 92 16.26 16.14 -22.93
C LEU A 92 15.08 15.94 -21.97
N LEU A 93 15.12 14.93 -21.08
CA LEU A 93 14.09 14.78 -20.02
C LEU A 93 14.15 15.95 -19.02
N LEU A 94 15.35 16.39 -18.64
CA LEU A 94 15.56 17.52 -17.72
C LEU A 94 15.13 18.86 -18.34
N SER A 95 15.24 19.03 -19.67
CA SER A 95 14.83 20.27 -20.35
C SER A 95 13.33 20.58 -20.22
N ASN A 96 12.50 19.54 -20.02
CA ASN A 96 11.04 19.67 -19.83
C ASN A 96 10.61 19.24 -18.41
N HIS A 97 11.49 19.36 -17.42
CA HIS A 97 11.21 18.95 -16.04
C HIS A 97 11.36 20.14 -15.09
N ASN A 98 10.43 20.25 -14.12
CA ASN A 98 10.55 21.24 -13.04
C ASN A 98 11.71 20.84 -12.12
N LYS A 99 12.81 21.58 -12.20
CA LYS A 99 14.09 21.31 -11.52
C LYS A 99 14.17 21.86 -10.09
N ASN A 100 13.05 22.29 -9.51
CA ASN A 100 13.02 22.73 -8.10
C ASN A 100 13.09 21.54 -7.13
N CYS A 101 14.24 20.84 -7.14
CA CYS A 101 14.44 19.60 -6.41
C CYS A 101 14.35 19.76 -4.89
N GLN A 102 14.76 20.91 -4.35
CA GLN A 102 14.75 21.16 -2.90
C GLN A 102 13.34 21.17 -2.31
N GLN A 103 12.34 21.64 -3.08
CA GLN A 103 10.94 21.68 -2.68
C GLN A 103 10.15 20.45 -3.16
N CYS A 104 10.81 19.50 -3.82
CA CYS A 104 10.15 18.31 -4.35
C CYS A 104 9.96 17.25 -3.25
N ASP A 105 8.74 16.71 -3.10
CA ASP A 105 8.47 15.65 -2.12
C ASP A 105 9.25 14.35 -2.39
N LYS A 106 9.74 14.16 -3.63
CA LYS A 106 10.57 13.03 -4.03
C LYS A 106 12.07 13.28 -3.80
N ASN A 107 12.46 14.44 -3.25
CA ASN A 107 13.87 14.75 -2.99
C ASN A 107 14.56 13.66 -2.17
N GLY A 108 15.80 13.32 -2.53
CA GLY A 108 16.56 12.21 -1.93
C GLY A 108 16.14 10.80 -2.37
N LYS A 109 15.03 10.66 -3.15
CA LYS A 109 14.49 9.37 -3.63
C LYS A 109 14.05 9.43 -5.10
N CYS A 110 14.45 10.47 -5.81
CA CYS A 110 14.09 10.66 -7.20
C CYS A 110 15.01 9.83 -8.11
N GLU A 111 14.43 8.91 -8.89
CA GLU A 111 15.19 8.08 -9.82
C GLU A 111 15.76 8.91 -10.97
N LEU A 112 15.05 9.95 -11.44
CA LEU A 112 15.57 10.84 -12.49
C LEU A 112 16.83 11.59 -12.03
N LEU A 113 16.84 12.11 -10.80
CA LEU A 113 18.02 12.79 -10.23
C LEU A 113 19.19 11.83 -10.08
N HIS A 114 18.94 10.62 -9.58
CA HIS A 114 19.97 9.59 -9.45
C HIS A 114 20.57 9.21 -10.81
N VAL A 115 19.73 8.95 -11.80
CA VAL A 115 20.18 8.61 -13.16
C VAL A 115 20.92 9.78 -13.82
N ALA A 116 20.47 11.02 -13.61
CA ALA A 116 21.16 12.21 -14.12
C ALA A 116 22.60 12.32 -13.57
N GLN A 117 22.77 12.06 -12.27
CA GLN A 117 24.09 12.00 -11.65
C GLN A 117 24.94 10.85 -12.21
N LEU A 118 24.35 9.66 -12.39
CA LEU A 118 25.05 8.48 -12.91
C LEU A 118 25.58 8.68 -14.33
N VAL A 119 24.80 9.31 -15.22
CA VAL A 119 25.20 9.53 -16.62
C VAL A 119 25.94 10.87 -16.85
N GLY A 120 26.16 11.66 -15.79
CA GLY A 120 26.80 12.98 -15.88
C GLY A 120 25.98 13.99 -16.70
N ALA A 121 24.64 13.92 -16.66
CA ALA A 121 23.76 14.82 -17.40
C ALA A 121 23.73 16.21 -16.78
N ARG A 122 23.70 17.24 -17.65
CA ARG A 122 23.57 18.64 -17.27
C ARG A 122 22.13 19.10 -17.46
N ASP A 123 21.64 19.95 -16.59
CA ASP A 123 20.27 20.45 -16.63
C ASP A 123 20.10 21.78 -17.41
N ASP A 124 21.19 22.33 -17.88
CA ASP A 124 21.27 23.60 -18.64
C ASP A 124 21.53 23.42 -20.15
N MET A 125 21.74 22.17 -20.61
CA MET A 125 22.12 21.90 -22.01
C MET A 125 21.06 22.28 -23.04
N TYR A 126 19.79 22.03 -22.69
CA TYR A 126 18.65 22.33 -23.56
C TYR A 126 17.68 23.26 -22.86
N GLN A 127 17.30 24.33 -23.52
CA GLN A 127 16.28 25.28 -23.05
C GLN A 127 15.19 25.41 -24.10
N GLY A 128 13.97 25.64 -23.68
CA GLY A 128 12.84 25.77 -24.59
C GLY A 128 11.52 25.88 -23.89
N GLU A 129 10.45 25.69 -24.64
CA GLU A 129 9.09 25.69 -24.14
C GLU A 129 8.86 24.47 -23.21
N MET A 130 8.13 24.67 -22.13
CA MET A 130 7.73 23.62 -21.17
C MET A 130 6.32 23.13 -21.49
N THR A 131 6.08 21.83 -21.32
CA THR A 131 4.73 21.26 -21.38
C THR A 131 3.79 21.98 -20.38
N PRO A 132 2.53 22.31 -20.77
CA PRO A 132 1.59 22.98 -19.88
C PRO A 132 1.43 22.28 -18.55
N VAL A 133 1.52 23.03 -17.45
CA VAL A 133 1.48 22.49 -16.09
C VAL A 133 0.04 22.35 -15.63
N THR A 134 -0.27 21.20 -15.06
CA THR A 134 -1.49 20.94 -14.29
C THR A 134 -1.10 20.35 -12.94
N VAL A 135 -1.54 20.99 -11.86
CA VAL A 135 -1.41 20.49 -10.50
C VAL A 135 -2.80 20.14 -9.98
N ASP A 136 -2.98 18.88 -9.60
CA ASP A 136 -4.23 18.35 -9.03
C ASP A 136 -3.98 17.93 -7.58
N THR A 137 -4.64 18.61 -6.66
CA THR A 137 -4.58 18.40 -5.21
C THR A 137 -5.97 18.29 -4.58
N LEU A 138 -7.00 18.05 -5.38
CA LEU A 138 -8.39 18.04 -4.91
C LEU A 138 -8.74 16.82 -4.05
N THR A 139 -7.96 15.73 -4.16
CA THR A 139 -8.15 14.59 -3.25
C THR A 139 -7.26 14.69 -2.02
N PRO A 140 -7.68 14.18 -0.86
CA PRO A 140 -6.84 14.16 0.33
C PRO A 140 -5.72 13.11 0.26
N SER A 141 -5.75 12.21 -0.72
CA SER A 141 -4.87 11.03 -0.80
C SER A 141 -3.70 11.22 -1.75
N VAL A 142 -3.98 11.46 -3.04
CA VAL A 142 -2.96 11.50 -4.11
C VAL A 142 -2.99 12.84 -4.81
N LYS A 143 -1.83 13.46 -4.97
CA LYS A 143 -1.65 14.66 -5.80
C LYS A 143 -0.89 14.34 -7.08
N ARG A 144 -1.17 15.11 -8.13
CA ARG A 144 -0.53 15.02 -9.44
C ARG A 144 0.04 16.37 -9.87
N ASP A 145 1.30 16.37 -10.28
CA ASP A 145 2.00 17.53 -10.81
C ASP A 145 2.64 17.15 -12.16
N THR A 146 2.05 17.62 -13.26
CA THR A 146 2.52 17.28 -14.61
C THR A 146 3.87 17.90 -14.94
N SER A 147 4.29 18.99 -14.27
CA SER A 147 5.60 19.60 -14.45
C SER A 147 6.78 18.70 -14.09
N LYS A 148 6.51 17.65 -13.29
CA LYS A 148 7.50 16.66 -12.86
C LYS A 148 7.36 15.32 -13.59
N CYS A 149 6.44 15.22 -14.56
CA CYS A 149 6.17 14.00 -15.29
C CYS A 149 7.13 13.82 -16.46
N ILE A 150 7.81 12.67 -16.53
CA ILE A 150 8.70 12.29 -17.64
C ILE A 150 8.04 11.34 -18.65
N LEU A 151 6.72 11.19 -18.61
CA LEU A 151 5.92 10.38 -19.54
C LEU A 151 6.37 8.91 -19.64
N CYS A 152 6.90 8.35 -18.56
CA CYS A 152 7.44 6.97 -18.55
C CYS A 152 6.36 5.88 -18.64
N GLY A 153 5.10 6.18 -18.28
CA GLY A 153 3.96 5.27 -18.34
C GLY A 153 3.85 4.26 -17.21
N ARG A 154 4.79 4.19 -16.26
CA ARG A 154 4.75 3.21 -15.15
C ARG A 154 3.44 3.24 -14.37
N CYS A 155 2.92 4.43 -14.04
CA CYS A 155 1.68 4.60 -13.29
C CYS A 155 0.44 4.11 -14.05
N ILE A 156 0.43 4.24 -15.38
CA ILE A 156 -0.63 3.74 -16.26
C ILE A 156 -0.67 2.21 -16.19
N GLU A 157 0.49 1.57 -16.41
CA GLU A 157 0.58 0.10 -16.37
C GLU A 157 0.30 -0.45 -14.97
N ARG A 158 0.79 0.19 -13.92
CA ARG A 158 0.49 -0.23 -12.53
C ARG A 158 -1.02 -0.18 -12.24
N CYS A 159 -1.72 0.89 -12.65
CA CYS A 159 -3.17 1.00 -12.47
C CYS A 159 -3.92 -0.09 -13.24
N LYS A 160 -3.50 -0.35 -14.49
CA LYS A 160 -4.08 -1.40 -15.34
C LYS A 160 -3.81 -2.81 -14.78
N ASN A 161 -2.56 -3.10 -14.41
CA ASN A 161 -2.15 -4.47 -14.04
C ASN A 161 -2.62 -4.86 -12.64
N ALA A 162 -2.56 -3.94 -11.67
CA ALA A 162 -3.00 -4.22 -10.30
C ALA A 162 -4.53 -4.17 -10.13
N HIS A 163 -5.22 -3.30 -10.88
CA HIS A 163 -6.62 -3.02 -10.62
C HIS A 163 -7.55 -3.21 -11.82
N GLY A 164 -7.02 -3.32 -13.03
CA GLY A 164 -7.86 -3.36 -14.24
C GLY A 164 -8.60 -2.05 -14.56
N LEU A 165 -8.29 -0.95 -13.83
CA LEU A 165 -9.08 0.28 -13.86
C LEU A 165 -8.70 1.23 -14.99
N SER A 166 -7.41 1.32 -15.33
CA SER A 166 -6.89 2.25 -16.36
C SER A 166 -7.38 3.70 -16.17
N VAL A 167 -7.45 4.18 -14.92
CA VAL A 167 -7.88 5.56 -14.62
C VAL A 167 -6.92 6.57 -15.25
N LEU A 168 -5.61 6.28 -15.24
CA LEU A 168 -4.59 7.10 -15.87
C LEU A 168 -4.34 6.66 -17.31
N GLY A 169 -4.21 7.62 -18.19
CA GLY A 169 -3.85 7.44 -19.60
C GLY A 169 -2.94 8.57 -20.10
N PHE A 170 -2.44 8.43 -21.32
CA PHE A 170 -1.84 9.55 -22.04
C PHE A 170 -2.97 10.39 -22.64
N GLU A 171 -3.06 11.65 -22.22
CA GLU A 171 -4.00 12.63 -22.70
C GLU A 171 -3.29 13.60 -23.66
N LYS A 172 -4.03 14.09 -24.66
CA LYS A 172 -3.49 14.94 -25.74
C LYS A 172 -2.44 14.19 -26.58
N ARG A 173 -1.65 14.91 -27.35
CA ARG A 173 -0.60 14.34 -28.22
C ARG A 173 0.53 15.31 -28.46
N GLY A 174 1.66 14.79 -28.97
CA GLY A 174 2.86 15.55 -29.26
C GLY A 174 3.43 16.20 -28.00
N PHE A 175 3.91 17.41 -28.11
CA PHE A 175 4.50 18.16 -27.00
C PHE A 175 3.52 18.42 -25.83
N LYS A 176 2.21 18.47 -26.12
CA LYS A 176 1.16 18.70 -25.11
C LYS A 176 0.73 17.43 -24.38
N THR A 177 1.36 16.27 -24.62
CA THR A 177 1.04 15.01 -23.95
C THR A 177 1.25 15.12 -22.45
N ILE A 178 0.25 14.68 -21.68
CA ILE A 178 0.30 14.58 -20.23
C ILE A 178 -0.22 13.21 -19.78
N VAL A 179 0.09 12.79 -18.56
CA VAL A 179 -0.55 11.64 -17.90
C VAL A 179 -1.64 12.15 -16.97
N ALA A 180 -2.88 11.74 -17.22
CA ALA A 180 -4.04 12.20 -16.48
C ALA A 180 -5.20 11.19 -16.55
N PRO A 181 -6.23 11.34 -15.68
CA PRO A 181 -7.54 10.75 -15.95
C PRO A 181 -8.16 11.33 -17.23
N ALA A 182 -9.12 10.60 -17.81
CA ALA A 182 -9.77 10.96 -19.06
C ALA A 182 -10.24 12.43 -19.07
N GLY A 183 -9.95 13.16 -20.17
CA GLY A 183 -10.26 14.58 -20.31
C GLY A 183 -9.45 15.51 -19.41
N ASN A 184 -8.32 15.05 -18.87
CA ASN A 184 -7.50 15.78 -17.89
C ASN A 184 -8.27 16.18 -16.62
N ARG A 185 -9.29 15.39 -16.24
CA ARG A 185 -10.03 15.60 -14.99
C ARG A 185 -9.14 15.44 -13.77
N SER A 186 -9.62 15.93 -12.63
CA SER A 186 -9.04 15.61 -11.32
C SER A 186 -9.26 14.13 -10.97
N PHE A 187 -8.42 13.59 -10.09
CA PHE A 187 -8.69 12.31 -9.45
C PHE A 187 -10.02 12.33 -8.68
N ALA A 188 -10.41 13.46 -8.12
CA ALA A 188 -11.68 13.62 -7.39
C ALA A 188 -12.93 13.44 -8.28
N ASN A 189 -12.81 13.76 -9.58
CA ASN A 189 -13.88 13.69 -10.57
C ASN A 189 -13.73 12.49 -11.51
N SER A 190 -13.04 11.46 -11.06
CA SER A 190 -12.79 10.23 -11.81
C SER A 190 -13.01 9.01 -10.91
N PRO A 191 -13.22 7.81 -11.47
CA PRO A 191 -13.42 6.61 -10.67
C PRO A 191 -12.10 6.06 -10.10
N CYS A 192 -11.24 6.97 -9.61
CA CYS A 192 -9.99 6.63 -8.94
C CYS A 192 -10.28 6.10 -7.54
N ILE A 193 -9.75 4.92 -7.21
CA ILE A 193 -9.91 4.30 -5.89
C ILE A 193 -8.90 4.82 -4.85
N LEU A 194 -8.10 5.81 -5.20
CA LEU A 194 -7.14 6.52 -4.34
C LEU A 194 -6.11 5.62 -3.64
N CYS A 195 -5.85 4.42 -4.15
CA CYS A 195 -4.98 3.40 -3.53
C CYS A 195 -3.49 3.78 -3.46
N GLY A 196 -3.02 4.75 -4.26
CA GLY A 196 -1.63 5.19 -4.28
C GLY A 196 -0.64 4.23 -4.95
N GLN A 197 -1.08 3.16 -5.61
CA GLN A 197 -0.17 2.25 -6.32
C GLN A 197 0.59 2.96 -7.46
N CYS A 198 0.00 3.98 -8.07
CA CYS A 198 0.69 4.84 -9.05
C CYS A 198 1.81 5.68 -8.42
N VAL A 199 1.71 6.04 -7.13
CA VAL A 199 2.75 6.76 -6.37
C VAL A 199 3.97 5.86 -6.16
N THR A 200 3.76 4.58 -5.83
CA THR A 200 4.86 3.64 -5.54
C THR A 200 5.81 3.43 -6.72
N VAL A 201 5.32 3.57 -7.94
CA VAL A 201 6.09 3.32 -9.18
C VAL A 201 6.53 4.60 -9.91
N CYS A 202 6.10 5.77 -9.46
CA CYS A 202 6.50 7.04 -10.07
C CYS A 202 7.99 7.32 -9.81
N PRO A 203 8.84 7.43 -10.87
CA PRO A 203 10.27 7.65 -10.69
C PRO A 203 10.60 9.07 -10.24
N THR A 204 9.65 9.99 -10.40
CA THR A 204 9.77 11.41 -10.05
C THR A 204 8.71 11.84 -9.04
N GLY A 205 8.62 13.13 -8.73
CA GLY A 205 7.60 13.69 -7.85
C GLY A 205 6.27 14.04 -8.54
N ALA A 206 6.00 13.48 -9.73
CA ALA A 206 4.78 13.77 -10.48
C ALA A 206 3.50 13.23 -9.83
N LEU A 207 3.62 12.10 -9.13
CA LEU A 207 2.56 11.50 -8.32
C LEU A 207 3.09 11.26 -6.91
N MET A 208 2.45 11.87 -5.93
CA MET A 208 2.83 11.76 -4.51
C MET A 208 1.56 11.73 -3.65
N GLU A 209 1.69 11.27 -2.41
CA GLU A 209 0.66 11.45 -1.40
C GLU A 209 0.51 12.93 -1.00
N VAL A 210 -0.69 13.31 -0.59
CA VAL A 210 -0.94 14.61 0.05
C VAL A 210 -0.47 14.52 1.51
N SER A 211 0.46 15.39 1.91
CA SER A 211 1.02 15.37 3.26
C SER A 211 0.03 15.95 4.28
N GLU A 212 -0.09 15.29 5.43
CA GLU A 212 -0.83 15.79 6.59
C GLU A 212 0.08 16.09 7.80
N ILE A 213 1.40 16.12 7.60
CA ILE A 213 2.36 16.44 8.68
C ILE A 213 2.06 17.78 9.32
N GLU A 214 1.72 18.80 8.51
CA GLU A 214 1.42 20.15 9.03
C GLU A 214 0.15 20.19 9.89
N LYS A 215 -0.85 19.33 9.62
CA LYS A 215 -2.04 19.20 10.47
C LYS A 215 -1.67 18.67 11.86
N VAL A 216 -0.79 17.67 11.92
CA VAL A 216 -0.30 17.11 13.18
C VAL A 216 0.52 18.14 13.95
N ASP A 217 1.42 18.86 13.29
CA ASP A 217 2.20 19.95 13.90
C ASP A 217 1.29 21.03 14.47
N ALA A 218 0.24 21.41 13.74
CA ALA A 218 -0.73 22.41 14.19
C ALA A 218 -1.52 21.95 15.43
N ALA A 219 -1.96 20.69 15.46
CA ALA A 219 -2.66 20.10 16.61
C ALA A 219 -1.77 20.07 17.87
N MET A 220 -0.50 19.67 17.72
CA MET A 220 0.47 19.68 18.82
C MET A 220 0.72 21.11 19.35
N LYS A 221 0.89 22.08 18.44
CA LYS A 221 1.08 23.50 18.81
C LYS A 221 -0.16 24.10 19.49
N ALA A 222 -1.35 23.66 19.11
CA ALA A 222 -2.62 24.07 19.72
C ALA A 222 -2.85 23.43 21.11
N GLY A 223 -1.95 22.57 21.58
CA GLY A 223 -2.05 21.93 22.89
C GLY A 223 -3.09 20.80 22.96
N LYS A 224 -3.54 20.25 21.83
CA LYS A 224 -4.43 19.09 21.79
C LYS A 224 -3.78 17.87 22.45
N TYR A 225 -4.59 16.97 22.99
CA TYR A 225 -4.12 15.67 23.47
C TYR A 225 -3.91 14.74 22.28
N VAL A 226 -2.74 14.87 21.62
CA VAL A 226 -2.44 14.15 20.39
C VAL A 226 -2.00 12.73 20.71
N VAL A 227 -2.79 11.75 20.30
CA VAL A 227 -2.50 10.31 20.40
C VAL A 227 -2.20 9.75 19.02
N VAL A 228 -1.42 8.69 18.94
CA VAL A 228 -1.08 8.03 17.68
C VAL A 228 -1.32 6.53 17.75
N GLN A 229 -1.85 5.97 16.67
CA GLN A 229 -1.96 4.55 16.44
C GLN A 229 -1.19 4.14 15.17
N THR A 230 -0.59 2.95 15.17
CA THR A 230 0.22 2.47 14.05
C THR A 230 -0.31 1.16 13.49
N ALA A 231 -0.50 1.08 12.17
CA ALA A 231 -0.90 -0.16 11.51
C ALA A 231 0.20 -1.23 11.56
N PRO A 232 -0.15 -2.52 11.58
CA PRO A 232 0.82 -3.61 11.72
C PRO A 232 1.90 -3.61 10.64
N ALA A 233 1.57 -3.32 9.38
CA ALA A 233 2.53 -3.33 8.28
C ALA A 233 3.56 -2.18 8.33
N VAL A 234 3.37 -1.16 9.18
CA VAL A 234 4.34 -0.04 9.30
C VAL A 234 5.65 -0.52 9.90
N ARG A 235 5.59 -1.33 10.97
CA ARG A 235 6.79 -1.85 11.65
C ARG A 235 7.68 -2.71 10.77
N ALA A 236 7.08 -3.43 9.80
CA ALA A 236 7.79 -4.31 8.88
C ALA A 236 8.50 -3.55 7.74
N ALA A 237 8.25 -2.25 7.57
CA ALA A 237 8.79 -1.49 6.45
C ALA A 237 9.49 -0.17 6.84
N LEU A 238 9.14 0.44 7.98
CA LEU A 238 9.71 1.72 8.41
C LEU A 238 11.24 1.71 8.49
N GLY A 239 11.83 0.58 8.90
CA GLY A 239 13.28 0.41 9.00
C GLY A 239 14.02 0.65 7.69
N GLU A 240 13.41 0.35 6.54
CA GLU A 240 13.99 0.56 5.21
C GLU A 240 14.35 2.02 4.93
N GLU A 241 13.61 2.96 5.54
CA GLU A 241 13.89 4.40 5.46
C GLU A 241 15.15 4.83 6.22
N PHE A 242 15.67 3.96 7.08
CA PHE A 242 16.82 4.15 7.95
C PHE A 242 17.95 3.15 7.70
N GLY A 243 17.90 2.42 6.56
CA GLY A 243 18.96 1.52 6.11
C GLY A 243 18.88 0.09 6.64
N TYR A 244 17.77 -0.29 7.28
CA TYR A 244 17.54 -1.70 7.63
C TYR A 244 17.17 -2.52 6.38
N LYS A 245 17.42 -3.82 6.44
CA LYS A 245 16.99 -4.76 5.39
C LYS A 245 15.45 -4.79 5.29
N ILE A 246 14.95 -5.06 4.10
CA ILE A 246 13.51 -5.19 3.86
C ILE A 246 12.92 -6.28 4.76
N GLY A 247 11.77 -5.96 5.38
CA GLY A 247 11.09 -6.88 6.29
C GLY A 247 11.71 -6.97 7.69
N THR A 248 12.68 -6.12 8.04
CA THR A 248 13.18 -6.05 9.42
C THR A 248 12.17 -5.33 10.31
N PRO A 249 11.58 -5.99 11.33
CA PRO A 249 10.64 -5.34 12.24
C PRO A 249 11.38 -4.34 13.14
N VAL A 250 10.83 -3.14 13.27
CA VAL A 250 11.40 -2.05 14.09
C VAL A 250 10.39 -1.49 15.09
N THR A 251 9.54 -2.35 15.64
CA THR A 251 8.40 -1.99 16.50
C THR A 251 8.81 -1.10 17.66
N GLY A 252 9.76 -1.53 18.49
CA GLY A 252 10.16 -0.77 19.68
C GLY A 252 10.81 0.57 19.34
N LYS A 253 11.67 0.62 18.31
CA LYS A 253 12.28 1.88 17.84
C LYS A 253 11.26 2.85 17.26
N MET A 254 10.24 2.34 16.58
CA MET A 254 9.12 3.13 16.08
C MET A 254 8.35 3.78 17.24
N VAL A 255 8.02 3.04 18.28
CA VAL A 255 7.35 3.55 19.48
C VAL A 255 8.22 4.62 20.16
N ALA A 256 9.50 4.35 20.36
CA ALA A 256 10.46 5.30 20.92
C ALA A 256 10.56 6.60 20.11
N ALA A 257 10.53 6.50 18.77
CA ALA A 257 10.55 7.67 17.89
C ALA A 257 9.27 8.51 18.05
N LEU A 258 8.11 7.87 18.06
CA LEU A 258 6.81 8.54 18.20
C LEU A 258 6.69 9.28 19.52
N ARG A 259 7.16 8.73 20.65
CA ARG A 259 7.20 9.43 21.93
C ARG A 259 8.11 10.66 21.88
N ARG A 260 9.26 10.57 21.23
CA ARG A 260 10.21 11.70 21.08
C ARG A 260 9.67 12.78 20.14
N LEU A 261 8.77 12.43 19.24
CA LEU A 261 8.04 13.39 18.40
C LEU A 261 6.96 14.17 19.18
N GLY A 262 6.66 13.76 20.43
CA GLY A 262 5.75 14.48 21.32
C GLY A 262 4.31 13.96 21.37
N PHE A 263 4.04 12.79 20.79
CA PHE A 263 2.75 12.12 20.97
C PHE A 263 2.54 11.74 22.44
N LYS A 264 1.36 12.05 22.98
CA LYS A 264 1.00 11.82 24.39
C LYS A 264 0.83 10.36 24.71
N LYS A 265 0.31 9.58 23.74
CA LYS A 265 0.14 8.13 23.80
C LYS A 265 0.44 7.53 22.44
N VAL A 266 1.03 6.34 22.46
CA VAL A 266 1.41 5.58 21.27
C VAL A 266 0.78 4.19 21.36
N PHE A 267 -0.22 3.95 20.52
CA PHE A 267 -0.99 2.71 20.49
C PHE A 267 -0.72 1.89 19.23
N ASP A 268 -1.10 0.64 19.29
CA ASP A 268 -1.14 -0.24 18.13
C ASP A 268 -2.55 -0.35 17.56
N THR A 269 -2.72 -0.15 16.26
CA THR A 269 -4.02 -0.35 15.58
C THR A 269 -4.48 -1.81 15.67
N ASN A 270 -3.60 -2.74 16.05
CA ASN A 270 -3.95 -4.15 16.26
C ASN A 270 -5.05 -4.34 17.32
N PHE A 271 -5.15 -3.44 18.32
CA PHE A 271 -6.30 -3.41 19.23
C PHE A 271 -7.61 -3.21 18.46
N GLY A 272 -7.64 -2.25 17.54
CA GLY A 272 -8.78 -2.02 16.66
C GLY A 272 -9.05 -3.20 15.72
N ALA A 273 -8.01 -3.93 15.30
CA ALA A 273 -8.16 -5.14 14.50
C ALA A 273 -8.82 -6.27 15.30
N ASP A 274 -8.40 -6.50 16.56
CA ASP A 274 -9.07 -7.46 17.45
C ASP A 274 -10.54 -7.09 17.66
N LEU A 275 -10.85 -5.80 17.84
CA LEU A 275 -12.22 -5.30 17.96
C LEU A 275 -13.02 -5.56 16.67
N THR A 276 -12.42 -5.29 15.51
CA THR A 276 -13.04 -5.57 14.20
C THR A 276 -13.39 -7.05 14.06
N ILE A 277 -12.51 -7.96 14.45
CA ILE A 277 -12.78 -9.40 14.39
C ILE A 277 -13.96 -9.80 15.28
N MET A 278 -14.10 -9.20 16.46
CA MET A 278 -15.24 -9.49 17.33
C MET A 278 -16.57 -9.10 16.67
N GLU A 279 -16.63 -7.95 16.00
CA GLU A 279 -17.80 -7.48 15.28
C GLU A 279 -18.03 -8.28 13.98
N GLU A 280 -17.02 -8.37 13.09
CA GLU A 280 -17.16 -9.06 11.78
C GLU A 280 -17.46 -10.55 11.93
N ALA A 281 -16.79 -11.26 12.85
CA ALA A 281 -17.09 -12.68 13.07
C ALA A 281 -18.52 -12.87 13.60
N THR A 282 -19.01 -11.96 14.44
CA THR A 282 -20.39 -12.01 14.94
C THR A 282 -21.38 -11.67 13.82
N GLU A 283 -21.10 -10.66 13.00
CA GLU A 283 -21.91 -10.30 11.83
C GLU A 283 -22.00 -11.47 10.84
N LEU A 284 -20.88 -12.12 10.51
CA LEU A 284 -20.84 -13.29 9.64
C LEU A 284 -21.74 -14.41 10.16
N LEU A 285 -21.57 -14.77 11.44
CA LEU A 285 -22.36 -15.84 12.05
C LEU A 285 -23.86 -15.52 12.11
N THR A 286 -24.21 -14.26 12.35
CA THR A 286 -25.59 -13.78 12.31
C THR A 286 -26.17 -13.91 10.89
N ARG A 287 -25.43 -13.46 9.86
CA ARG A 287 -25.85 -13.60 8.47
C ARG A 287 -26.06 -15.07 8.05
N VAL A 288 -25.15 -15.96 8.47
CA VAL A 288 -25.29 -17.40 8.20
C VAL A 288 -26.53 -17.98 8.89
N LYS A 289 -26.73 -17.66 10.19
CA LYS A 289 -27.84 -18.18 10.99
C LYS A 289 -29.21 -17.66 10.51
N GLU A 290 -29.29 -16.39 10.20
CA GLU A 290 -30.54 -15.71 9.83
C GLU A 290 -30.80 -15.73 8.32
N LYS A 291 -29.96 -16.40 7.54
CA LYS A 291 -30.02 -16.45 6.08
C LYS A 291 -29.97 -15.04 5.44
N GLY A 292 -29.10 -14.19 6.00
CA GLY A 292 -28.83 -12.85 5.48
C GLY A 292 -28.04 -12.89 4.15
N VAL A 293 -27.57 -11.71 3.72
CA VAL A 293 -26.84 -11.58 2.44
C VAL A 293 -25.46 -12.23 2.55
N LEU A 294 -25.21 -13.24 1.72
CA LEU A 294 -23.94 -13.96 1.60
C LEU A 294 -23.48 -13.99 0.12
N PRO A 295 -22.17 -14.08 -0.18
CA PRO A 295 -21.07 -14.02 0.81
C PRO A 295 -20.99 -12.66 1.52
N MET A 296 -20.54 -12.64 2.77
CA MET A 296 -20.11 -11.40 3.41
C MET A 296 -18.70 -11.05 2.92
N ILE A 297 -18.44 -9.76 2.64
CA ILE A 297 -17.15 -9.29 2.14
C ILE A 297 -16.55 -8.30 3.15
N THR A 298 -15.27 -8.45 3.49
CA THR A 298 -14.59 -7.53 4.41
C THR A 298 -14.60 -6.09 3.90
N SER A 299 -14.60 -5.11 4.81
CA SER A 299 -14.72 -3.68 4.50
C SER A 299 -13.52 -2.82 4.93
N CYS A 300 -12.49 -3.41 5.54
CA CYS A 300 -11.37 -2.67 6.13
C CYS A 300 -10.43 -1.98 5.10
N SER A 301 -10.56 -2.25 3.80
CA SER A 301 -9.74 -1.69 2.74
C SER A 301 -10.47 -0.57 1.98
N PRO A 302 -10.17 0.73 2.22
CA PRO A 302 -10.93 1.84 1.63
C PRO A 302 -10.80 1.94 0.11
N GLY A 303 -9.72 1.46 -0.47
CA GLY A 303 -9.59 1.37 -1.93
C GLY A 303 -10.56 0.35 -2.54
N TRP A 304 -10.78 -0.77 -1.86
CA TRP A 304 -11.78 -1.76 -2.22
C TRP A 304 -13.20 -1.21 -2.06
N VAL A 305 -13.51 -0.61 -0.91
CA VAL A 305 -14.83 0.00 -0.66
C VAL A 305 -15.15 1.02 -1.75
N ASN A 306 -14.21 1.90 -2.07
CA ASN A 306 -14.37 2.90 -3.12
C ASN A 306 -14.59 2.27 -4.51
N TYR A 307 -13.93 1.13 -4.78
CA TYR A 307 -14.16 0.35 -6.00
C TYR A 307 -15.57 -0.23 -6.04
N ALA A 308 -16.05 -0.81 -4.94
CA ALA A 308 -17.41 -1.34 -4.85
C ALA A 308 -18.46 -0.25 -5.10
N GLU A 309 -18.31 0.90 -4.46
CA GLU A 309 -19.20 2.05 -4.62
C GLU A 309 -19.26 2.58 -6.07
N TYR A 310 -18.13 2.55 -6.82
CA TYR A 310 -18.10 2.99 -8.22
C TYR A 310 -18.58 1.93 -9.22
N TYR A 311 -18.32 0.65 -8.96
CA TYR A 311 -18.46 -0.38 -10.00
C TYR A 311 -19.45 -1.50 -9.64
N TYR A 312 -19.75 -1.67 -8.36
CA TYR A 312 -20.56 -2.75 -7.81
C TYR A 312 -21.56 -2.23 -6.76
N GLY A 313 -22.23 -1.10 -7.05
CA GLY A 313 -23.22 -0.51 -6.16
C GLY A 313 -24.37 -1.45 -5.80
N ASP A 314 -24.67 -2.42 -6.66
CA ASP A 314 -25.64 -3.49 -6.46
C ASP A 314 -25.18 -4.54 -5.43
N LEU A 315 -23.86 -4.68 -5.21
CA LEU A 315 -23.27 -5.63 -4.25
C LEU A 315 -22.89 -5.00 -2.90
N LEU A 316 -23.19 -3.72 -2.67
CA LEU A 316 -22.90 -3.06 -1.37
C LEU A 316 -23.51 -3.78 -0.16
N PRO A 317 -24.71 -4.41 -0.24
CA PRO A 317 -25.24 -5.19 0.88
C PRO A 317 -24.40 -6.40 1.31
N HIS A 318 -23.49 -6.87 0.45
CA HIS A 318 -22.53 -7.92 0.77
C HIS A 318 -21.37 -7.45 1.66
N LEU A 319 -21.07 -6.15 1.69
CA LEU A 319 -19.98 -5.63 2.52
C LEU A 319 -20.34 -5.79 4.00
N SER A 320 -19.34 -6.10 4.84
CA SER A 320 -19.45 -5.96 6.28
C SER A 320 -19.76 -4.51 6.63
N SER A 321 -20.65 -4.28 7.57
CA SER A 321 -20.98 -2.94 8.05
C SER A 321 -19.92 -2.35 8.98
N CYS A 322 -18.94 -3.14 9.37
CA CYS A 322 -17.86 -2.75 10.28
C CYS A 322 -17.01 -1.60 9.70
N LYS A 323 -16.72 -0.58 10.52
CA LYS A 323 -15.67 0.39 10.24
C LYS A 323 -14.31 -0.34 10.16
N SER A 324 -13.33 0.27 9.51
CA SER A 324 -11.99 -0.30 9.51
C SER A 324 -11.30 -0.17 10.88
N PRO A 325 -10.30 -1.03 11.20
CA PRO A 325 -9.66 -1.06 12.53
C PRO A 325 -9.21 0.30 13.06
N HIS A 326 -8.66 1.18 12.21
CA HIS A 326 -8.19 2.47 12.71
C HIS A 326 -9.33 3.46 12.98
N GLU A 327 -10.44 3.38 12.27
CA GLU A 327 -11.64 4.18 12.56
C GLU A 327 -12.34 3.66 13.81
N MET A 328 -12.51 2.33 13.95
CA MET A 328 -13.03 1.75 15.19
C MET A 328 -12.22 2.17 16.41
N PHE A 329 -10.89 2.07 16.30
CA PHE A 329 -10.03 2.46 17.41
C PHE A 329 -10.07 3.96 17.67
N GLY A 330 -10.17 4.79 16.62
CA GLY A 330 -10.37 6.23 16.73
C GLY A 330 -11.65 6.58 17.50
N ALA A 331 -12.76 5.93 17.16
CA ALA A 331 -14.04 6.08 17.86
C ALA A 331 -13.92 5.72 19.36
N ILE A 332 -13.24 4.60 19.71
CA ILE A 332 -13.00 4.20 21.09
C ILE A 332 -12.07 5.17 21.83
N LEU A 333 -11.06 5.72 21.16
CA LEU A 333 -10.15 6.71 21.75
C LEU A 333 -10.87 8.03 22.09
N LYS A 334 -11.84 8.44 21.27
CA LYS A 334 -12.63 9.66 21.50
C LYS A 334 -13.85 9.45 22.41
N SER A 335 -14.27 8.21 22.64
CA SER A 335 -15.38 7.88 23.56
C SER A 335 -14.86 7.28 24.87
N TYR A 336 -14.72 5.97 24.93
CA TYR A 336 -14.36 5.22 26.14
C TYR A 336 -13.04 5.68 26.78
N TYR A 337 -11.98 5.80 25.97
CA TYR A 337 -10.67 6.23 26.50
C TYR A 337 -10.71 7.67 27.01
N ALA A 338 -11.34 8.60 26.27
CA ALA A 338 -11.49 9.99 26.70
C ALA A 338 -12.25 10.08 28.01
N GLU A 339 -13.39 9.35 28.16
CA GLU A 339 -14.16 9.26 29.39
C GLU A 339 -13.31 8.77 30.56
N LYS A 340 -12.59 7.65 30.40
CA LYS A 340 -11.73 7.08 31.45
C LYS A 340 -10.58 7.99 31.87
N LYS A 341 -10.08 8.84 30.96
CA LYS A 341 -9.03 9.82 31.24
C LYS A 341 -9.56 11.16 31.72
N GLY A 342 -10.87 11.38 31.75
CA GLY A 342 -11.48 12.68 32.08
C GLY A 342 -11.16 13.75 31.04
N LEU A 343 -10.97 13.37 29.79
CA LEU A 343 -10.71 14.26 28.66
C LEU A 343 -12.02 14.53 27.93
N LYS A 344 -12.11 15.70 27.31
CA LYS A 344 -13.20 15.96 26.37
C LYS A 344 -12.89 15.33 25.02
N PRO A 345 -13.86 14.69 24.35
CA PRO A 345 -13.64 14.05 23.04
C PRO A 345 -13.00 15.00 22.00
N GLU A 346 -13.43 16.27 21.96
CA GLU A 346 -12.93 17.30 21.06
C GLU A 346 -11.46 17.70 21.33
N ASP A 347 -10.91 17.42 22.51
CA ASP A 347 -9.51 17.71 22.85
C ASP A 347 -8.57 16.56 22.46
N VAL A 348 -9.11 15.36 22.26
CA VAL A 348 -8.35 14.20 21.78
C VAL A 348 -8.19 14.31 20.26
N TYR A 349 -6.94 14.33 19.79
CA TYR A 349 -6.59 14.37 18.38
C TYR A 349 -5.93 13.04 17.98
N VAL A 350 -6.62 12.25 17.17
CA VAL A 350 -6.20 10.90 16.78
C VAL A 350 -5.42 10.94 15.47
N VAL A 351 -4.17 10.51 15.52
CA VAL A 351 -3.30 10.35 14.35
C VAL A 351 -3.11 8.87 14.05
N SER A 352 -3.31 8.47 12.80
CA SER A 352 -3.07 7.10 12.35
C SER A 352 -1.85 7.05 11.44
N ILE A 353 -0.86 6.20 11.76
CA ILE A 353 0.27 5.92 10.88
C ILE A 353 -0.09 4.68 10.05
N MET A 354 -0.23 4.87 8.73
CA MET A 354 -0.80 3.86 7.84
C MET A 354 0.10 3.54 6.65
N PRO A 355 0.16 2.29 6.19
CA PRO A 355 0.84 1.91 4.95
C PRO A 355 0.06 2.36 3.69
N CYS A 356 -1.07 2.99 3.87
CA CYS A 356 -2.10 3.22 2.86
C CYS A 356 -2.42 4.70 2.70
N VAL A 357 -2.44 5.20 1.44
CA VAL A 357 -2.86 6.59 1.17
C VAL A 357 -4.37 6.74 1.05
N ALA A 358 -5.11 5.67 0.74
CA ALA A 358 -6.58 5.71 0.70
C ALA A 358 -7.21 5.93 2.09
N LYS A 359 -6.50 5.62 3.17
CA LYS A 359 -6.92 5.92 4.55
C LYS A 359 -7.07 7.43 4.81
N LYS A 360 -6.34 8.29 4.07
CA LYS A 360 -6.53 9.74 4.10
C LYS A 360 -7.90 10.17 3.55
N TYR A 361 -8.40 9.46 2.54
CA TYR A 361 -9.74 9.65 2.01
C TYR A 361 -10.80 9.04 2.95
N GLU A 362 -10.56 7.85 3.50
CA GLU A 362 -11.49 7.15 4.37
C GLU A 362 -11.94 8.03 5.54
N LYS A 363 -11.01 8.61 6.29
CA LYS A 363 -11.32 9.49 7.42
C LYS A 363 -12.09 10.78 7.07
N GLU A 364 -12.19 11.13 5.79
CA GLU A 364 -12.98 12.27 5.32
C GLU A 364 -14.42 11.87 4.93
N ARG A 365 -14.77 10.59 5.02
CA ARG A 365 -16.12 10.11 4.72
C ARG A 365 -17.11 10.62 5.77
N PRO A 366 -18.26 11.18 5.34
CA PRO A 366 -19.25 11.71 6.28
C PRO A 366 -19.88 10.65 7.18
N GLU A 367 -19.85 9.37 6.75
CA GLU A 367 -20.36 8.23 7.52
C GLU A 367 -19.43 7.80 8.68
N LEU A 368 -18.21 8.37 8.75
CA LEU A 368 -17.21 8.08 9.78
C LEU A 368 -17.07 9.26 10.76
N VAL A 369 -18.21 9.82 11.14
CA VAL A 369 -18.33 10.91 12.12
C VAL A 369 -19.22 10.42 13.26
N THR A 370 -18.67 10.40 14.48
CA THR A 370 -19.38 10.04 15.70
C THR A 370 -19.58 11.29 16.54
N ASP A 371 -20.84 11.59 16.93
CA ASP A 371 -21.20 12.80 17.71
C ASP A 371 -20.65 14.11 17.13
N GLY A 372 -20.59 14.25 15.80
CA GLY A 372 -20.07 15.42 15.11
C GLY A 372 -18.54 15.50 15.04
N LEU A 373 -17.82 14.51 15.57
CA LEU A 373 -16.37 14.43 15.55
C LEU A 373 -15.92 13.30 14.60
N LYS A 374 -14.86 13.54 13.82
CA LYS A 374 -14.20 12.48 13.04
C LYS A 374 -13.56 11.48 13.98
N ASP A 375 -13.65 10.20 13.66
CA ASP A 375 -13.02 9.15 14.46
C ASP A 375 -11.48 9.28 14.38
N VAL A 376 -10.94 9.61 13.21
CA VAL A 376 -9.52 9.87 12.98
C VAL A 376 -9.32 11.28 12.40
N ASP A 377 -8.41 12.06 12.98
CA ASP A 377 -8.19 13.46 12.59
C ASP A 377 -7.12 13.61 11.49
N ALA A 378 -6.04 12.82 11.57
CA ALA A 378 -4.96 12.82 10.58
C ALA A 378 -4.43 11.44 10.28
N VAL A 379 -4.04 11.21 9.02
CA VAL A 379 -3.38 9.98 8.57
C VAL A 379 -2.01 10.32 7.98
N LEU A 380 -0.95 9.79 8.58
CA LEU A 380 0.40 9.85 8.04
C LEU A 380 0.77 8.50 7.42
N THR A 381 1.39 8.53 6.25
CA THR A 381 1.97 7.32 5.65
C THR A 381 3.26 6.92 6.37
N THR A 382 3.73 5.68 6.15
CA THR A 382 5.05 5.24 6.65
C THR A 382 6.17 6.17 6.17
N ARG A 383 6.08 6.68 4.93
CA ARG A 383 7.04 7.66 4.38
C ARG A 383 6.97 9.01 5.08
N GLU A 384 5.77 9.50 5.41
CA GLU A 384 5.59 10.75 6.14
C GLU A 384 6.13 10.63 7.57
N LEU A 385 5.90 9.49 8.25
CA LEU A 385 6.51 9.23 9.56
C LEU A 385 8.03 9.27 9.48
N ALA A 386 8.64 8.59 8.50
CA ALA A 386 10.08 8.62 8.32
C ALA A 386 10.61 10.05 8.05
N LYS A 387 9.89 10.84 7.25
CA LYS A 387 10.21 12.26 7.00
C LYS A 387 10.13 13.09 8.29
N LEU A 388 9.11 12.85 9.11
CA LEU A 388 8.92 13.53 10.39
C LEU A 388 10.05 13.21 11.37
N ILE A 389 10.44 11.94 11.50
CA ILE A 389 11.56 11.48 12.33
C ILE A 389 12.88 12.14 11.88
N LYS A 390 13.17 12.11 10.57
CA LYS A 390 14.39 12.71 10.00
C LYS A 390 14.41 14.23 10.20
N ARG A 391 13.28 14.92 9.96
CA ARG A 391 13.14 16.37 10.16
C ARG A 391 13.41 16.79 11.60
N SER A 392 13.02 15.96 12.56
CA SER A 392 13.21 16.23 14.00
C SER A 392 14.61 15.89 14.50
N GLY A 393 15.54 15.48 13.64
CA GLY A 393 16.92 15.15 14.01
C GLY A 393 17.07 13.88 14.85
N ILE A 394 16.05 13.04 14.90
CA ILE A 394 16.07 11.78 15.67
C ILE A 394 16.95 10.75 14.95
N ILE A 395 17.98 10.26 15.62
CA ILE A 395 18.85 9.19 15.11
C ILE A 395 18.18 7.84 15.39
N PHE A 396 17.31 7.42 14.46
CA PHE A 396 16.43 6.27 14.62
C PHE A 396 17.16 4.98 15.03
N ASN A 397 18.32 4.71 14.41
CA ASN A 397 19.08 3.48 14.65
C ASN A 397 19.66 3.38 16.07
N ARG A 398 19.77 4.51 16.80
CA ARG A 398 20.27 4.59 18.18
C ARG A 398 19.16 4.60 19.23
N LEU A 399 17.91 4.58 18.83
CA LEU A 399 16.79 4.55 19.76
C LEU A 399 16.76 3.22 20.52
N PRO A 400 16.42 3.23 21.83
CA PRO A 400 16.06 2.01 22.53
C PRO A 400 14.75 1.43 21.98
N ASP A 401 14.47 0.17 22.24
CA ASP A 401 13.17 -0.39 22.00
C ASP A 401 12.25 -0.05 23.19
N GLU A 402 11.04 0.44 22.89
CA GLU A 402 10.00 0.79 23.86
C GLU A 402 8.68 0.11 23.48
N ASP A 403 7.84 -0.17 24.49
CA ASP A 403 6.55 -0.82 24.31
C ASP A 403 5.45 0.20 24.01
N PHE A 404 4.39 -0.23 23.36
CA PHE A 404 3.16 0.56 23.20
C PHE A 404 2.51 0.87 24.55
N ASP A 405 1.65 1.88 24.58
CA ASP A 405 0.79 2.17 25.72
C ASP A 405 -0.43 1.22 25.70
N TYR A 406 -0.76 0.64 26.88
CA TYR A 406 -1.86 -0.31 27.06
C TYR A 406 -2.52 -0.18 28.45
N ASP A 407 -2.57 1.03 28.99
CA ASP A 407 -3.07 1.28 30.35
C ASP A 407 -4.59 1.15 30.49
N ILE A 408 -5.36 1.45 29.45
CA ILE A 408 -6.84 1.31 29.41
C ILE A 408 -7.27 0.50 28.19
N VAL A 409 -6.66 0.81 27.05
CA VAL A 409 -6.84 0.19 25.74
C VAL A 409 -5.49 0.07 25.07
N GLY A 410 -5.34 -0.79 24.06
CA GLY A 410 -4.13 -0.88 23.24
C GLY A 410 -3.41 -2.22 23.32
N ASP A 411 -3.73 -3.12 24.25
CA ASP A 411 -3.23 -4.50 24.22
C ASP A 411 -3.83 -5.26 23.02
N TYR A 412 -3.05 -6.14 22.40
CA TYR A 412 -3.46 -6.78 21.16
C TYR A 412 -2.94 -8.22 21.03
N THR A 413 -3.61 -8.99 20.18
CA THR A 413 -3.25 -10.38 19.89
C THR A 413 -2.50 -10.52 18.56
N GLY A 414 -1.92 -11.69 18.33
CA GLY A 414 -1.31 -12.03 17.05
C GLY A 414 -2.28 -11.96 15.87
N ALA A 415 -3.57 -12.21 16.11
CA ALA A 415 -4.61 -12.09 15.08
C ALA A 415 -4.69 -10.67 14.49
N GLY A 416 -4.53 -9.61 15.31
CA GLY A 416 -4.48 -8.23 14.82
C GLY A 416 -3.25 -7.94 13.96
N VAL A 417 -2.11 -8.56 14.28
CA VAL A 417 -0.84 -8.32 13.56
C VAL A 417 -0.91 -8.78 12.10
N ILE A 418 -1.49 -9.95 11.84
CA ILE A 418 -1.52 -10.54 10.49
C ILE A 418 -2.44 -9.80 9.51
N PHE A 419 -3.27 -8.85 9.95
CA PHE A 419 -4.08 -7.98 9.08
C PHE A 419 -3.26 -7.25 8.02
N GLY A 420 -1.97 -7.06 8.25
CA GLY A 420 -1.08 -6.41 7.30
C GLY A 420 -0.78 -7.21 6.03
N ALA A 421 -1.00 -8.52 6.03
CA ALA A 421 -0.81 -9.43 4.90
C ALA A 421 -2.15 -9.85 4.28
N THR A 422 -2.17 -10.17 2.99
CA THR A 422 -3.37 -10.69 2.33
C THR A 422 -3.70 -12.10 2.84
N GLY A 423 -4.94 -12.32 3.24
CA GLY A 423 -5.43 -13.53 3.91
C GLY A 423 -5.41 -13.43 5.44
N GLY A 424 -4.76 -12.39 5.99
CA GLY A 424 -4.63 -12.24 7.44
C GLY A 424 -5.94 -11.87 8.15
N VAL A 425 -6.81 -11.08 7.52
CA VAL A 425 -8.14 -10.76 8.06
C VAL A 425 -9.00 -12.01 8.07
N MET A 426 -8.99 -12.76 6.95
CA MET A 426 -9.69 -14.03 6.81
C MET A 426 -9.27 -15.02 7.91
N GLU A 427 -7.96 -15.22 8.06
CA GLU A 427 -7.41 -16.12 9.06
C GLU A 427 -7.83 -15.72 10.49
N ALA A 428 -7.71 -14.42 10.84
CA ALA A 428 -8.12 -13.90 12.14
C ALA A 428 -9.62 -14.08 12.41
N ALA A 429 -10.47 -13.83 11.41
CA ALA A 429 -11.93 -14.00 11.51
C ALA A 429 -12.30 -15.47 11.71
N LEU A 430 -11.69 -16.39 10.95
CA LEU A 430 -11.94 -17.82 11.05
C LEU A 430 -11.52 -18.38 12.42
N ARG A 431 -10.39 -17.93 12.98
CA ARG A 431 -9.95 -18.30 14.35
C ARG A 431 -11.06 -17.99 15.38
N THR A 432 -11.67 -16.81 15.32
CA THR A 432 -12.71 -16.38 16.27
C THR A 432 -14.08 -16.99 15.95
N ALA A 433 -14.46 -17.09 14.66
CA ALA A 433 -15.73 -17.71 14.25
C ALA A 433 -15.80 -19.18 14.66
N ALA A 434 -14.71 -19.93 14.52
CA ALA A 434 -14.62 -21.31 14.96
C ALA A 434 -14.93 -21.45 16.45
N TYR A 435 -14.32 -20.61 17.30
CA TYR A 435 -14.59 -20.61 18.73
C TYR A 435 -16.05 -20.25 19.06
N LYS A 436 -16.59 -19.20 18.42
CA LYS A 436 -17.99 -18.79 18.65
C LYS A 436 -19.00 -19.88 18.24
N LEU A 437 -18.69 -20.67 17.21
CA LEU A 437 -19.56 -21.77 16.76
C LEU A 437 -19.44 -23.02 17.63
N THR A 438 -18.25 -23.38 18.05
CA THR A 438 -17.97 -24.68 18.67
C THR A 438 -17.75 -24.62 20.17
N GLY A 439 -17.46 -23.46 20.72
CA GLY A 439 -17.00 -23.26 22.10
C GLY A 439 -15.58 -23.82 22.34
N LYS A 440 -14.87 -24.23 21.29
CA LYS A 440 -13.54 -24.81 21.38
C LYS A 440 -12.53 -24.04 20.51
N GLU A 441 -11.30 -23.94 20.98
CA GLU A 441 -10.20 -23.38 20.19
C GLU A 441 -9.86 -24.30 19.00
N LEU A 442 -9.36 -23.69 17.92
CA LEU A 442 -8.75 -24.46 16.85
C LEU A 442 -7.44 -25.10 17.34
N GLU A 443 -7.23 -26.37 17.02
CA GLU A 443 -5.97 -27.08 17.31
C GLU A 443 -4.78 -26.44 16.59
N ASN A 444 -5.00 -25.99 15.37
CA ASN A 444 -4.05 -25.21 14.58
C ASN A 444 -4.68 -23.86 14.20
N VAL A 445 -4.09 -22.77 14.65
CA VAL A 445 -4.53 -21.41 14.33
C VAL A 445 -3.91 -20.88 13.05
N GLU A 446 -2.94 -21.60 12.43
CA GLU A 446 -2.30 -21.22 11.19
C GLU A 446 -3.06 -21.80 9.98
N LEU A 447 -3.80 -20.96 9.30
CA LEU A 447 -4.58 -21.34 8.12
C LEU A 447 -3.78 -21.00 6.85
N LYS A 448 -2.79 -21.85 6.53
CA LYS A 448 -1.80 -21.60 5.47
C LYS A 448 -2.40 -21.48 4.07
N GLU A 449 -3.56 -22.09 3.83
CA GLU A 449 -4.27 -22.08 2.55
C GLU A 449 -4.70 -20.67 2.12
N VAL A 450 -4.96 -19.78 3.08
CA VAL A 450 -5.32 -18.39 2.83
C VAL A 450 -4.13 -17.43 2.85
N ARG A 451 -2.92 -17.91 3.22
CA ARG A 451 -1.66 -17.14 3.19
C ARG A 451 -1.05 -17.14 1.78
N GLY A 452 -0.05 -16.30 1.55
CA GLY A 452 0.73 -16.23 0.30
C GLY A 452 0.35 -15.05 -0.58
N LEU A 453 1.08 -14.89 -1.70
CA LEU A 453 0.96 -13.73 -2.61
C LEU A 453 0.09 -13.99 -3.84
N GLU A 454 -0.50 -15.16 -3.99
CA GLU A 454 -1.43 -15.46 -5.07
C GLU A 454 -2.57 -14.45 -5.11
N GLY A 455 -2.99 -14.09 -6.31
CA GLY A 455 -3.98 -13.05 -6.52
C GLY A 455 -5.37 -13.40 -6.00
N ILE A 456 -5.77 -14.67 -6.14
CA ILE A 456 -6.97 -15.28 -5.58
C ILE A 456 -6.56 -16.56 -4.87
N LYS A 457 -7.08 -16.79 -3.67
CA LYS A 457 -6.89 -18.00 -2.88
C LYS A 457 -8.24 -18.46 -2.37
N GLU A 458 -8.48 -19.74 -2.38
CA GLU A 458 -9.74 -20.35 -1.98
C GLU A 458 -9.47 -21.46 -0.98
N ALA A 459 -10.32 -21.61 0.01
CA ALA A 459 -10.23 -22.67 1.01
C ALA A 459 -11.62 -23.06 1.53
N SER A 460 -11.69 -24.28 2.05
CA SER A 460 -12.87 -24.79 2.76
C SER A 460 -12.45 -25.29 4.14
N TYR A 461 -13.18 -24.85 5.16
CA TYR A 461 -12.92 -25.22 6.55
C TYR A 461 -14.16 -25.83 7.18
N ASN A 462 -13.98 -26.91 7.93
CA ASN A 462 -15.04 -27.46 8.74
C ASN A 462 -15.02 -26.83 10.14
N LEU A 463 -15.96 -25.95 10.41
CA LEU A 463 -16.09 -25.28 11.69
C LEU A 463 -17.24 -25.92 12.49
N GLY A 464 -16.89 -26.95 13.28
CA GLY A 464 -17.87 -27.63 14.14
C GLY A 464 -19.00 -28.37 13.41
N GLY A 465 -18.72 -28.93 12.24
CA GLY A 465 -19.68 -29.63 11.39
C GLY A 465 -20.34 -28.74 10.31
N VAL A 466 -20.04 -27.45 10.30
CA VAL A 466 -20.45 -26.52 9.24
C VAL A 466 -19.27 -26.31 8.29
N GLU A 467 -19.45 -26.64 7.01
CA GLU A 467 -18.47 -26.33 5.97
C GLU A 467 -18.58 -24.85 5.58
N VAL A 468 -17.46 -24.13 5.71
CA VAL A 468 -17.36 -22.70 5.37
C VAL A 468 -16.35 -22.55 4.24
N LYS A 469 -16.86 -22.19 3.05
CA LYS A 469 -16.03 -21.88 1.89
C LYS A 469 -15.67 -20.40 1.88
N VAL A 470 -14.40 -20.10 1.72
CA VAL A 470 -13.87 -18.74 1.78
C VAL A 470 -12.99 -18.42 0.58
N ALA A 471 -12.92 -17.15 0.22
CA ALA A 471 -11.99 -16.66 -0.80
C ALA A 471 -11.25 -15.41 -0.34
N VAL A 472 -10.03 -15.24 -0.83
CA VAL A 472 -9.19 -14.07 -0.58
C VAL A 472 -8.73 -13.51 -1.92
N ALA A 473 -8.99 -12.23 -2.17
CA ALA A 473 -8.50 -11.54 -3.36
C ALA A 473 -7.64 -10.32 -2.99
N SER A 474 -6.54 -10.13 -3.72
CA SER A 474 -5.70 -8.93 -3.59
C SER A 474 -5.53 -8.21 -4.92
N GLY A 475 -5.83 -6.88 -4.92
CA GLY A 475 -5.93 -6.07 -6.14
C GLY A 475 -7.28 -6.22 -6.83
N MET A 476 -7.79 -5.11 -7.39
CA MET A 476 -9.16 -5.07 -7.92
C MET A 476 -9.35 -5.92 -9.18
N LYS A 477 -8.28 -6.21 -9.93
CA LYS A 477 -8.35 -7.13 -11.06
C LYS A 477 -8.77 -8.54 -10.63
N ASN A 478 -8.27 -9.00 -9.50
CA ASN A 478 -8.62 -10.30 -8.92
C ASN A 478 -9.99 -10.26 -8.21
N ALA A 479 -10.23 -9.19 -7.44
CA ALA A 479 -11.53 -8.98 -6.81
C ALA A 479 -12.68 -9.01 -7.81
N LYS A 480 -12.49 -8.45 -9.02
CA LYS A 480 -13.47 -8.45 -10.09
C LYS A 480 -13.98 -9.86 -10.43
N VAL A 481 -13.10 -10.86 -10.42
CA VAL A 481 -13.49 -12.26 -10.73
C VAL A 481 -14.53 -12.75 -9.72
N LEU A 482 -14.24 -12.62 -8.43
CA LEU A 482 -15.17 -13.06 -7.37
C LEU A 482 -16.48 -12.24 -7.36
N LEU A 483 -16.40 -10.94 -7.64
CA LEU A 483 -17.58 -10.08 -7.68
C LEU A 483 -18.49 -10.38 -8.86
N ASP A 484 -17.92 -10.71 -10.02
CA ASP A 484 -18.71 -11.13 -11.19
C ASP A 484 -19.40 -12.47 -10.90
N GLU A 485 -18.75 -13.43 -10.23
CA GLU A 485 -19.36 -14.69 -9.78
C GLU A 485 -20.53 -14.47 -8.82
N ILE A 486 -20.41 -13.52 -7.87
CA ILE A 486 -21.53 -13.15 -6.99
C ILE A 486 -22.70 -12.60 -7.81
N ARG A 487 -22.42 -11.66 -8.73
CA ARG A 487 -23.43 -11.03 -9.58
C ARG A 487 -24.14 -12.02 -10.51
N GLU A 488 -23.43 -13.06 -10.95
CA GLU A 488 -23.98 -14.15 -11.76
C GLU A 488 -24.69 -15.24 -10.94
N GLY A 489 -24.70 -15.13 -9.60
CA GLY A 489 -25.30 -16.12 -8.71
C GLY A 489 -24.54 -17.45 -8.66
N LYS A 490 -23.24 -17.45 -9.00
CA LYS A 490 -22.38 -18.63 -9.05
C LYS A 490 -21.48 -18.78 -7.82
N SER A 491 -21.41 -17.76 -6.96
CA SER A 491 -20.55 -17.78 -5.78
C SER A 491 -21.04 -18.79 -4.75
N GLU A 492 -20.14 -19.65 -4.29
CA GLU A 492 -20.42 -20.65 -3.23
C GLU A 492 -19.80 -20.24 -1.88
N TYR A 493 -19.17 -19.07 -1.79
CA TYR A 493 -18.47 -18.62 -0.59
C TYR A 493 -19.43 -18.06 0.45
N GLN A 494 -19.09 -18.20 1.72
CA GLN A 494 -19.76 -17.55 2.83
C GLN A 494 -19.04 -16.25 3.21
N PHE A 495 -17.70 -16.22 3.08
CA PHE A 495 -16.91 -15.08 3.47
C PHE A 495 -15.79 -14.81 2.45
N ILE A 496 -15.60 -13.54 2.09
CA ILE A 496 -14.57 -13.11 1.13
C ILE A 496 -13.74 -11.97 1.74
N GLU A 497 -12.42 -12.11 1.73
CA GLU A 497 -11.50 -11.00 2.01
C GLU A 497 -11.10 -10.32 0.69
N ILE A 498 -11.22 -8.98 0.63
CA ILE A 498 -10.69 -8.19 -0.49
C ILE A 498 -9.71 -7.13 0.02
N MET A 499 -8.45 -7.28 -0.39
CA MET A 499 -7.38 -6.30 -0.16
C MET A 499 -7.16 -5.39 -1.38
N GLY A 500 -7.18 -4.08 -1.19
CA GLY A 500 -6.98 -3.11 -2.28
C GLY A 500 -5.61 -3.18 -2.93
N CYS A 501 -4.57 -3.53 -2.19
CA CYS A 501 -3.21 -3.61 -2.70
C CYS A 501 -2.79 -5.06 -2.97
N PRO A 502 -2.11 -5.36 -4.10
CA PRO A 502 -1.57 -6.69 -4.35
C PRO A 502 -0.56 -7.11 -3.28
N GLY A 503 -0.88 -8.18 -2.53
CA GLY A 503 -0.09 -8.67 -1.40
C GLY A 503 -0.52 -8.12 -0.03
N GLY A 504 -1.53 -7.23 0.03
CA GLY A 504 -2.03 -6.62 1.27
C GLY A 504 -1.36 -5.31 1.64
N CYS A 505 -1.51 -4.89 2.90
CA CYS A 505 -1.03 -3.61 3.43
C CYS A 505 0.51 -3.50 3.44
N VAL A 506 1.23 -4.61 3.47
CA VAL A 506 2.70 -4.67 3.34
C VAL A 506 3.20 -4.06 2.02
N ALA A 507 2.35 -4.02 0.98
CA ALA A 507 2.59 -3.39 -0.30
C ALA A 507 1.74 -2.12 -0.52
N GLY A 508 1.28 -1.51 0.56
CA GLY A 508 0.41 -0.33 0.52
C GLY A 508 1.04 0.89 -0.16
N GLY A 509 0.18 1.75 -0.73
CA GLY A 509 0.60 2.95 -1.45
C GLY A 509 1.40 3.97 -0.63
N GLY A 510 1.37 3.87 0.71
CA GLY A 510 2.10 4.71 1.67
C GLY A 510 3.41 4.11 2.20
N GLN A 511 3.75 2.88 1.82
CA GLN A 511 4.98 2.19 2.24
C GLN A 511 6.24 2.79 1.57
N PRO A 512 7.44 2.56 2.12
CA PRO A 512 8.70 2.96 1.51
C PRO A 512 8.80 2.52 0.05
N PHE A 513 9.42 3.37 -0.77
CA PHE A 513 9.67 3.04 -2.16
C PHE A 513 10.68 1.92 -2.27
N VAL A 514 10.27 0.80 -2.88
CA VAL A 514 11.19 -0.25 -3.26
C VAL A 514 11.84 0.16 -4.57
N LYS A 515 13.13 0.44 -4.52
CA LYS A 515 13.87 0.85 -5.73
C LYS A 515 14.00 -0.35 -6.66
N PRO A 516 13.76 -0.19 -7.97
CA PRO A 516 14.35 -1.11 -8.92
C PRO A 516 15.85 -1.08 -8.65
N CYS A 517 16.48 -2.25 -8.47
CA CYS A 517 17.89 -2.31 -8.14
C CYS A 517 18.73 -1.60 -9.20
N PHE A 518 19.29 -0.46 -8.84
CA PHE A 518 20.40 0.18 -9.57
C PHE A 518 21.76 -0.23 -8.98
N LEU A 519 21.76 -1.08 -7.97
CA LEU A 519 22.97 -1.65 -7.40
C LEU A 519 22.87 -3.17 -7.48
N PRO A 520 23.94 -3.87 -7.87
CA PRO A 520 24.03 -5.30 -7.71
C PRO A 520 23.97 -5.61 -6.22
N ASN A 521 22.77 -5.82 -5.70
CA ASN A 521 22.59 -6.31 -4.36
C ASN A 521 22.65 -7.82 -4.43
N GLU A 522 23.38 -8.40 -3.49
CA GLU A 522 23.59 -9.82 -3.26
C GLU A 522 22.29 -10.62 -3.00
N GLU A 523 21.13 -9.95 -2.99
CA GLU A 523 19.83 -10.59 -2.78
C GLU A 523 19.02 -10.57 -4.06
N ASP A 524 18.63 -11.76 -4.49
CA ASP A 524 17.74 -12.03 -5.62
C ASP A 524 16.51 -11.11 -5.61
N ASN A 525 16.30 -10.45 -6.74
CA ASN A 525 15.05 -9.85 -7.18
C ASN A 525 14.15 -9.22 -6.12
N ILE A 526 14.65 -8.16 -5.51
CA ILE A 526 14.00 -7.45 -4.40
C ILE A 526 12.55 -7.02 -4.70
N LEU A 527 12.23 -6.74 -5.99
CA LEU A 527 10.88 -6.36 -6.42
C LEU A 527 9.87 -7.51 -6.36
N ASP A 528 10.32 -8.76 -6.40
CA ASP A 528 9.44 -9.92 -6.29
C ASP A 528 9.31 -10.37 -4.83
N THR A 529 10.37 -10.25 -4.04
CA THR A 529 10.45 -10.82 -2.69
C THR A 529 10.07 -9.86 -1.57
N TYR A 530 10.06 -8.52 -1.80
CA TYR A 530 9.82 -7.55 -0.72
C TYR A 530 8.49 -7.72 0.03
N LYS A 531 7.45 -8.12 -0.71
CA LYS A 531 6.12 -8.32 -0.12
C LYS A 531 6.13 -9.49 0.86
N GLU A 532 6.75 -10.59 0.44
CA GLU A 532 6.88 -11.79 1.25
C GLU A 532 7.74 -11.53 2.49
N LYS A 533 8.89 -10.86 2.33
CA LYS A 533 9.77 -10.49 3.45
C LYS A 533 9.05 -9.64 4.50
N ARG A 534 8.25 -8.65 4.06
CA ARG A 534 7.45 -7.82 4.97
C ARG A 534 6.29 -8.60 5.60
N ALA A 535 5.64 -9.50 4.86
CA ALA A 535 4.57 -10.35 5.41
C ALA A 535 5.11 -11.35 6.43
N ASN A 536 6.26 -11.97 6.18
CA ASN A 536 6.90 -12.90 7.09
C ASN A 536 7.25 -12.24 8.44
N ALA A 537 7.63 -10.95 8.44
CA ALA A 537 7.84 -10.20 9.68
C ALA A 537 6.57 -10.14 10.55
N LEU A 538 5.39 -10.02 9.92
CA LEU A 538 4.11 -10.02 10.65
C LEU A 538 3.72 -11.39 11.15
N TYR A 539 3.91 -12.43 10.34
CA TYR A 539 3.64 -13.80 10.78
C TYR A 539 4.55 -14.23 11.93
N SER A 540 5.84 -13.87 11.88
CA SER A 540 6.77 -14.14 12.99
C SER A 540 6.38 -13.41 14.27
N GLU A 541 5.83 -12.19 14.17
CA GLU A 541 5.31 -11.47 15.35
C GLU A 541 4.06 -12.14 15.91
N ASP A 542 3.11 -12.61 15.06
CA ASP A 542 1.94 -13.39 15.50
C ASP A 542 2.37 -14.66 16.23
N GLU A 543 3.32 -15.42 15.65
CA GLU A 543 3.85 -16.66 16.26
C GLU A 543 4.49 -16.42 17.62
N GLY A 544 5.15 -15.29 17.81
CA GLY A 544 5.80 -14.91 19.07
C GLY A 544 4.84 -14.35 20.13
N ARG A 545 3.56 -14.07 19.82
CA ARG A 545 2.60 -13.51 20.79
C ARG A 545 1.98 -14.59 21.66
N PRO A 546 1.81 -14.34 22.96
CA PRO A 546 1.17 -15.28 23.88
C PRO A 546 -0.32 -15.50 23.58
N LEU A 547 -0.99 -14.47 23.04
CA LEU A 547 -2.37 -14.51 22.60
C LEU A 547 -2.43 -14.32 21.07
N ARG A 548 -3.00 -15.30 20.37
CA ARG A 548 -3.08 -15.32 18.91
C ARG A 548 -4.52 -15.25 18.37
N VAL A 549 -5.50 -15.03 19.24
CA VAL A 549 -6.93 -15.00 18.89
C VAL A 549 -7.61 -13.81 19.54
N SER A 550 -8.38 -13.04 18.77
CA SER A 550 -8.96 -11.76 19.21
C SER A 550 -9.95 -11.89 20.35
N HIS A 551 -10.74 -12.98 20.40
CA HIS A 551 -11.73 -13.23 21.43
C HIS A 551 -11.15 -13.51 22.84
N LYS A 552 -9.82 -13.63 22.97
CA LYS A 552 -9.13 -13.75 24.26
C LYS A 552 -8.43 -12.45 24.70
N ASN A 553 -8.52 -11.39 23.94
CA ASN A 553 -7.94 -10.11 24.33
C ASN A 553 -8.69 -9.57 25.58
N PRO A 554 -8.03 -9.47 26.75
CA PRO A 554 -8.72 -9.12 27.99
C PRO A 554 -9.27 -7.69 27.97
N GLN A 555 -8.59 -6.76 27.28
CA GLN A 555 -9.07 -5.38 27.17
C GLN A 555 -10.28 -5.25 26.22
N ILE A 556 -10.36 -6.08 25.20
CA ILE A 556 -11.54 -6.16 24.32
C ILE A 556 -12.72 -6.73 25.10
N ILE A 557 -12.53 -7.80 25.87
CA ILE A 557 -13.59 -8.36 26.72
C ILE A 557 -14.09 -7.31 27.72
N GLU A 558 -13.17 -6.63 28.42
CA GLU A 558 -13.51 -5.56 29.36
C GLU A 558 -14.25 -4.40 28.69
N LEU A 559 -13.85 -4.02 27.47
CA LEU A 559 -14.51 -2.96 26.68
C LEU A 559 -15.98 -3.30 26.39
N TYR A 560 -16.27 -4.56 26.03
CA TYR A 560 -17.65 -5.01 25.84
C TYR A 560 -18.42 -5.02 27.16
N GLU A 561 -17.89 -5.63 28.20
CA GLU A 561 -18.56 -5.74 29.50
C GLU A 561 -18.91 -4.39 30.14
N LYS A 562 -17.99 -3.40 30.00
CA LYS A 562 -18.12 -2.11 30.70
C LYS A 562 -18.69 -0.97 29.86
N PHE A 563 -18.68 -1.09 28.53
CA PHE A 563 -19.02 0.03 27.68
C PHE A 563 -19.86 -0.31 26.46
N LEU A 564 -19.48 -1.29 25.65
CA LEU A 564 -20.17 -1.60 24.39
C LEU A 564 -21.37 -2.56 24.57
N GLY A 565 -21.40 -3.38 25.64
CA GLY A 565 -22.36 -4.44 25.83
C GLY A 565 -21.87 -5.76 25.21
N GLU A 566 -22.43 -6.13 24.09
CA GLU A 566 -22.01 -7.32 23.32
C GLU A 566 -21.68 -6.94 21.85
N PRO A 567 -20.93 -7.77 21.14
CA PRO A 567 -20.69 -7.53 19.71
C PRO A 567 -22.00 -7.39 18.93
N ASN A 568 -22.04 -6.41 18.02
CA ASN A 568 -23.23 -6.00 17.26
C ASN A 568 -24.39 -5.45 18.12
N SER A 569 -24.13 -5.03 19.37
CA SER A 569 -25.11 -4.30 20.18
C SER A 569 -25.44 -2.95 19.56
N HIS A 570 -26.51 -2.29 20.02
CA HIS A 570 -26.90 -0.96 19.55
C HIS A 570 -25.74 0.04 19.68
N LYS A 571 -25.05 0.06 20.82
CA LYS A 571 -23.91 0.96 21.07
C LYS A 571 -22.69 0.61 20.21
N ALA A 572 -22.45 -0.68 19.97
CA ALA A 572 -21.41 -1.10 19.03
C ALA A 572 -21.72 -0.62 17.61
N HIS A 573 -22.98 -0.73 17.17
CA HIS A 573 -23.40 -0.20 15.87
C HIS A 573 -23.21 1.30 15.74
N GLU A 574 -23.54 2.09 16.74
CA GLU A 574 -23.34 3.55 16.72
C GLU A 574 -21.87 3.95 16.57
N LEU A 575 -20.96 3.24 17.24
CA LEU A 575 -19.54 3.60 17.30
C LEU A 575 -18.68 2.91 16.24
N LEU A 576 -18.99 1.65 15.92
CA LEU A 576 -18.08 0.75 15.21
C LEU A 576 -18.56 0.37 13.80
N HIS A 577 -19.80 0.73 13.43
CA HIS A 577 -20.35 0.38 12.13
C HIS A 577 -20.54 1.60 11.23
N THR A 578 -20.71 1.36 9.94
CA THR A 578 -20.84 2.39 8.90
C THR A 578 -21.77 1.91 7.78
N SER A 579 -22.02 2.76 6.81
CA SER A 579 -22.81 2.47 5.61
C SER A 579 -22.08 2.84 4.33
N TYR A 580 -22.56 2.34 3.21
CA TYR A 580 -21.96 2.54 1.90
C TYR A 580 -23.02 3.00 0.90
N SER A 581 -22.60 3.82 -0.07
CA SER A 581 -23.49 4.33 -1.11
C SER A 581 -22.83 4.26 -2.49
N ALA A 582 -23.65 3.92 -3.50
CA ALA A 582 -23.18 3.90 -4.88
C ALA A 582 -22.75 5.30 -5.35
N LYS A 583 -21.68 5.35 -6.15
CA LYS A 583 -21.10 6.60 -6.67
C LYS A 583 -21.15 6.67 -8.17
N GLU A 584 -21.35 7.86 -8.69
CA GLU A 584 -21.17 8.13 -10.11
C GLU A 584 -19.67 8.09 -10.48
N ARG A 585 -19.37 7.39 -11.61
CA ARG A 585 -17.98 7.20 -12.06
C ARG A 585 -17.30 8.48 -12.53
N PHE A 586 -18.05 9.40 -13.09
CA PHE A 586 -17.54 10.68 -13.58
C PHE A 586 -18.46 11.79 -13.09
N LYS A 587 -17.87 12.81 -12.50
CA LYS A 587 -18.55 14.05 -12.13
C LYS A 587 -18.12 15.16 -13.09
N ASP A 588 -19.05 15.99 -13.48
CA ASP A 588 -18.79 17.15 -14.36
C ASP A 588 -17.98 18.25 -13.66
#